data_65751069f6f02e6fdec6a705e1f02296
#
_entry.id   65751069f6f02e6fdec6a705e1f02296
#
_cell.length_a   1.000
_cell.length_b   1.000
_cell.length_c   1.000
_cell.angle_alpha   90.00
_cell.angle_beta   90.00
_cell.angle_gamma   90.00
#
_symmetry.space_group_name_H-M   'P 1'
#
loop_
_entity.id
_entity.type
_entity.pdbx_description
1 polymer ?
#
loop_
_entity_poly.entity_id
_entity_poly.type
_entity_poly.pdbx_seq_one_letter_code
_entity_poly.pdbx_strand_id
1 'polypeptide(L)'
;LIVDDSVVARSVLSRMVEGTRRFHVVAALGEARSALEYLRTNRVDIILLDIAMPGIDGLTALPDVVLAGQGAKVLIVSSSADEGAATTLQALALGAADTLVKPGVGAFGGRFAEVLEERLSKLFEPTGDGGCSARAQPPSPAAVRPRSPLAMLEPFQIVAIGASTGGIHALSQLLREIPASFQQAILVTQHLPPSFMHYFATQLAVLGGRPCEVATDRLRIRPGRIIIAPGEAHLRVVRTSEGAAIRLSTEWAKSGCMPSVDPMFESVAEVYASRAVGVVLSGMGRDGCEGAGRLIEAGAPVLAQDQATSVVWGMPGAVANAGRATAVLPPDEIGRLIGRGAAR
;
A
#
# COMPACT_ATOMS: atom_id res chain seq x y z
N LEU A 1 5.09 8.21 20.15
CA LEU A 1 3.92 8.26 21.03
C LEU A 1 3.33 6.85 21.17
N ILE A 2 2.98 6.43 22.40
CA ILE A 2 2.28 5.16 22.67
C ILE A 2 0.89 5.51 23.22
N VAL A 3 -0.15 4.86 22.70
CA VAL A 3 -1.55 5.04 23.10
C VAL A 3 -2.17 3.65 23.32
N ASP A 4 -2.39 3.28 24.60
CA ASP A 4 -2.83 1.95 25.02
C ASP A 4 -3.43 2.06 26.43
N ASP A 5 -4.57 1.50 26.72
CA ASP A 5 -5.23 1.64 28.02
C ASP A 5 -4.54 0.83 29.13
N SER A 6 -3.85 -0.25 28.77
CA SER A 6 -3.10 -1.11 29.70
C SER A 6 -1.80 -0.47 30.15
N VAL A 7 -1.69 -0.14 31.44
CA VAL A 7 -0.45 0.37 32.05
C VAL A 7 0.73 -0.58 31.83
N VAL A 8 0.47 -1.90 31.87
CA VAL A 8 1.48 -2.92 31.67
C VAL A 8 1.97 -2.91 30.22
N ALA A 9 1.04 -2.88 29.24
CA ALA A 9 1.40 -2.83 27.83
C ALA A 9 2.21 -1.57 27.51
N ARG A 10 1.75 -0.38 27.98
CA ARG A 10 2.52 0.86 27.81
C ARG A 10 3.94 0.76 28.35
N SER A 11 4.11 0.22 29.57
CA SER A 11 5.43 0.08 30.19
C SER A 11 6.34 -0.89 29.43
N VAL A 12 5.77 -1.99 28.94
CA VAL A 12 6.53 -2.99 28.14
C VAL A 12 6.92 -2.43 26.78
N LEU A 13 5.97 -1.85 26.05
CA LEU A 13 6.23 -1.22 24.76
C LEU A 13 7.26 -0.09 24.86
N SER A 14 7.14 0.78 25.90
CA SER A 14 8.12 1.83 26.15
C SER A 14 9.52 1.28 26.34
N ARG A 15 9.67 0.23 27.16
CA ARG A 15 10.97 -0.42 27.40
C ARG A 15 11.54 -1.03 26.13
N MET A 16 10.71 -1.66 25.29
CA MET A 16 11.14 -2.26 24.05
C MET A 16 11.59 -1.19 23.03
N VAL A 17 10.82 -0.13 22.86
CA VAL A 17 11.17 0.99 21.96
C VAL A 17 12.49 1.64 22.40
N GLU A 18 12.64 1.99 23.68
CA GLU A 18 13.85 2.58 24.22
C GLU A 18 15.06 1.62 24.13
N GLY A 19 14.82 0.30 24.26
CA GLY A 19 15.84 -0.73 24.12
C GLY A 19 16.51 -0.78 22.75
N THR A 20 15.82 -0.32 21.70
CA THR A 20 16.37 -0.26 20.33
C THR A 20 17.48 0.80 20.17
N ARG A 21 17.55 1.79 21.07
CA ARG A 21 18.46 2.96 21.03
C ARG A 21 18.35 3.80 19.73
N ARG A 22 17.35 3.52 18.92
CA ARG A 22 17.06 4.24 17.66
C ARG A 22 15.82 5.11 17.77
N PHE A 23 14.92 4.77 18.68
CA PHE A 23 13.65 5.43 18.89
C PHE A 23 13.48 5.86 20.34
N HIS A 24 12.77 6.96 20.55
CA HIS A 24 12.49 7.56 21.85
C HIS A 24 10.99 7.65 22.09
N VAL A 25 10.52 7.29 23.30
CA VAL A 25 9.12 7.42 23.69
C VAL A 25 8.89 8.81 24.29
N VAL A 26 8.31 9.70 23.49
CA VAL A 26 8.04 11.09 23.91
C VAL A 26 6.83 11.21 24.86
N ALA A 27 5.86 10.28 24.77
CA ALA A 27 4.74 10.17 25.69
C ALA A 27 4.11 8.76 25.62
N ALA A 28 3.46 8.32 26.72
CA ALA A 28 2.70 7.09 26.81
C ALA A 28 1.35 7.38 27.48
N LEU A 29 0.27 7.35 26.71
CA LEU A 29 -1.06 7.81 27.08
C LEU A 29 -2.06 6.64 27.13
N GLY A 30 -3.06 6.73 28.01
CA GLY A 30 -4.04 5.66 28.24
C GLY A 30 -5.31 5.79 27.42
N GLU A 31 -5.51 6.88 26.70
CA GLU A 31 -6.77 7.20 26.02
C GLU A 31 -6.54 7.92 24.70
N ALA A 32 -7.39 7.66 23.71
CA ALA A 32 -7.34 8.31 22.41
C ALA A 32 -7.52 9.85 22.50
N ARG A 33 -8.40 10.32 23.40
CA ARG A 33 -8.62 11.76 23.63
C ARG A 33 -7.33 12.46 24.06
N SER A 34 -6.62 11.89 25.04
CA SER A 34 -5.34 12.44 25.51
C SER A 34 -4.28 12.47 24.40
N ALA A 35 -4.30 11.47 23.53
CA ALA A 35 -3.42 11.44 22.36
C ALA A 35 -3.72 12.58 21.38
N LEU A 36 -4.99 12.82 21.08
CA LEU A 36 -5.42 13.93 20.21
C LEU A 36 -5.05 15.30 20.80
N GLU A 37 -5.23 15.48 22.13
CA GLU A 37 -4.82 16.71 22.83
C GLU A 37 -3.29 16.90 22.75
N TYR A 38 -2.51 15.84 22.97
CA TYR A 38 -1.06 15.87 22.88
C TYR A 38 -0.55 16.25 21.47
N LEU A 39 -1.16 15.68 20.42
CA LEU A 39 -0.80 15.90 19.02
C LEU A 39 -1.11 17.32 18.51
N ARG A 40 -1.96 18.11 19.23
CA ARG A 40 -2.21 19.50 18.87
C ARG A 40 -1.00 20.40 19.01
N THR A 41 -0.11 20.10 19.96
CA THR A 41 1.04 20.93 20.31
C THR A 41 2.39 20.23 20.12
N ASN A 42 2.38 18.93 19.92
CA ASN A 42 3.60 18.11 19.81
C ASN A 42 3.65 17.37 18.49
N ARG A 43 4.83 17.25 17.93
CA ARG A 43 5.11 16.46 16.75
C ARG A 43 5.73 15.13 17.16
N VAL A 44 5.31 14.07 16.49
CA VAL A 44 5.83 12.72 16.66
C VAL A 44 6.03 12.09 15.30
N ASP A 45 6.95 11.16 15.17
CA ASP A 45 7.22 10.47 13.90
C ASP A 45 6.38 9.20 13.78
N ILE A 46 6.19 8.50 14.92
CA ILE A 46 5.44 7.24 14.99
C ILE A 46 4.47 7.26 16.17
N ILE A 47 3.28 6.72 15.94
CA ILE A 47 2.24 6.50 16.93
C ILE A 47 1.96 5.01 17.02
N LEU A 48 2.21 4.37 18.17
CA LEU A 48 1.73 3.03 18.48
C LEU A 48 0.32 3.17 19.07
N LEU A 49 -0.70 2.63 18.40
CA LEU A 49 -2.10 2.80 18.80
C LEU A 49 -2.74 1.43 19.04
N ASP A 50 -3.26 1.23 20.25
CA ASP A 50 -4.11 0.08 20.55
C ASP A 50 -5.53 0.28 19.98
N ILE A 51 -6.16 -0.80 19.52
CA ILE A 51 -7.56 -0.78 19.07
C ILE A 51 -8.50 -0.90 20.26
N ALA A 52 -8.25 -1.83 21.17
CA ALA A 52 -9.16 -2.18 22.23
C ALA A 52 -9.00 -1.25 23.46
N MET A 53 -9.54 -0.04 23.37
CA MET A 53 -9.51 0.92 24.47
C MET A 53 -10.92 1.28 24.94
N PRO A 54 -11.15 1.54 26.25
CA PRO A 54 -12.44 1.97 26.77
C PRO A 54 -12.81 3.38 26.29
N GLY A 55 -14.10 3.60 26.08
CA GLY A 55 -14.62 4.88 25.60
C GLY A 55 -14.54 4.99 24.07
N ILE A 56 -13.56 5.70 23.56
CA ILE A 56 -13.30 5.79 22.11
C ILE A 56 -12.23 4.74 21.76
N ASP A 57 -12.63 3.69 21.04
CA ASP A 57 -11.71 2.68 20.57
C ASP A 57 -10.71 3.24 19.53
N GLY A 58 -9.56 2.56 19.39
CA GLY A 58 -8.50 3.03 18.52
C GLY A 58 -8.88 3.08 17.04
N LEU A 59 -9.78 2.21 16.58
CA LEU A 59 -10.23 2.19 15.19
C LEU A 59 -11.10 3.40 14.86
N THR A 60 -12.01 3.75 15.78
CA THR A 60 -12.85 4.95 15.69
C THR A 60 -12.01 6.23 15.78
N ALA A 61 -10.98 6.25 16.63
CA ALA A 61 -10.09 7.40 16.77
C ALA A 61 -9.07 7.56 15.64
N LEU A 62 -8.78 6.49 14.90
CA LEU A 62 -7.68 6.43 13.93
C LEU A 62 -7.70 7.55 12.88
N PRO A 63 -8.83 7.89 12.22
CA PRO A 63 -8.85 8.98 11.25
C PRO A 63 -8.41 10.32 11.86
N ASP A 64 -8.87 10.64 13.06
CA ASP A 64 -8.53 11.86 13.77
C ASP A 64 -7.07 11.86 14.23
N VAL A 65 -6.54 10.70 14.66
CA VAL A 65 -5.14 10.51 15.06
C VAL A 65 -4.21 10.68 13.86
N VAL A 66 -4.57 10.12 12.70
CA VAL A 66 -3.81 10.29 11.44
C VAL A 66 -3.78 11.76 11.03
N LEU A 67 -4.92 12.45 11.10
CA LEU A 67 -5.03 13.87 10.76
C LEU A 67 -4.20 14.73 11.72
N ALA A 68 -4.37 14.53 13.04
CA ALA A 68 -3.67 15.28 14.09
C ALA A 68 -2.16 14.99 14.10
N GLY A 69 -1.75 13.80 13.70
CA GLY A 69 -0.35 13.36 13.60
C GLY A 69 0.45 14.06 12.51
N GLN A 70 -0.22 14.72 11.54
CA GLN A 70 0.40 15.55 10.51
C GLN A 70 1.61 14.88 9.80
N GLY A 71 1.46 13.64 9.41
CA GLY A 71 2.48 12.82 8.75
C GLY A 71 3.12 11.76 9.64
N ALA A 72 2.80 11.71 10.93
CA ALA A 72 3.20 10.61 11.81
C ALA A 72 2.68 9.27 11.26
N LYS A 73 3.50 8.24 11.33
CA LYS A 73 3.12 6.88 10.90
C LYS A 73 2.41 6.18 12.06
N VAL A 74 1.17 5.74 11.84
CA VAL A 74 0.39 5.03 12.87
C VAL A 74 0.59 3.53 12.71
N LEU A 75 1.21 2.88 13.69
CA LEU A 75 1.31 1.43 13.82
C LEU A 75 0.25 0.95 14.80
N ILE A 76 -0.71 0.17 14.33
CA ILE A 76 -1.71 -0.46 15.18
C ILE A 76 -1.06 -1.61 15.95
N VAL A 77 -1.29 -1.68 17.26
CA VAL A 77 -0.81 -2.75 18.14
C VAL A 77 -1.99 -3.38 18.85
N SER A 78 -2.50 -4.50 18.35
CA SER A 78 -3.76 -5.12 18.81
C SER A 78 -3.53 -6.48 19.46
N SER A 79 -4.35 -6.81 20.48
CA SER A 79 -4.26 -8.08 21.24
C SER A 79 -5.04 -9.24 20.61
N SER A 80 -5.83 -9.03 19.56
CA SER A 80 -6.69 -10.06 18.96
C SER A 80 -6.13 -10.60 17.66
N ALA A 81 -5.81 -11.91 17.63
CA ALA A 81 -5.40 -12.61 16.41
C ALA A 81 -6.60 -13.12 15.58
N ASP A 82 -7.73 -13.45 16.20
CA ASP A 82 -8.86 -14.13 15.55
C ASP A 82 -9.98 -13.19 15.06
N GLU A 83 -10.16 -12.03 15.68
CA GLU A 83 -11.03 -10.96 15.12
C GLU A 83 -10.26 -10.07 14.13
N GLY A 84 -9.00 -10.42 13.88
CA GLY A 84 -7.95 -9.54 13.46
C GLY A 84 -7.94 -9.14 11.99
N ALA A 85 -8.29 -10.02 11.04
CA ALA A 85 -8.05 -9.72 9.62
C ALA A 85 -8.95 -8.59 9.09
N ALA A 86 -10.24 -8.62 9.42
CA ALA A 86 -11.18 -7.57 8.98
C ALA A 86 -10.86 -6.23 9.64
N THR A 87 -10.65 -6.22 10.96
CA THR A 87 -10.29 -5.02 11.74
C THR A 87 -8.94 -4.46 11.32
N THR A 88 -7.95 -5.32 11.09
CA THR A 88 -6.63 -4.96 10.56
C THR A 88 -6.74 -4.26 9.21
N LEU A 89 -7.48 -4.84 8.27
CA LEU A 89 -7.67 -4.25 6.94
C LEU A 89 -8.45 -2.94 7.01
N GLN A 90 -9.43 -2.84 7.92
CA GLN A 90 -10.17 -1.61 8.14
C GLN A 90 -9.25 -0.51 8.69
N ALA A 91 -8.40 -0.82 9.66
CA ALA A 91 -7.41 0.13 10.18
C ALA A 91 -6.45 0.60 9.08
N LEU A 92 -5.93 -0.33 8.26
CA LEU A 92 -5.05 0.03 7.13
C LEU A 92 -5.77 0.91 6.10
N ALA A 93 -7.07 0.67 5.82
CA ALA A 93 -7.85 1.53 4.92
C ALA A 93 -8.12 2.92 5.49
N LEU A 94 -8.22 3.03 6.83
CA LEU A 94 -8.40 4.30 7.54
C LEU A 94 -7.10 5.10 7.71
N GLY A 95 -5.96 4.56 7.28
CA GLY A 95 -4.70 5.29 7.26
C GLY A 95 -3.64 4.78 8.23
N ALA A 96 -3.84 3.64 8.90
CA ALA A 96 -2.75 2.98 9.60
C ALA A 96 -1.62 2.58 8.61
N ALA A 97 -0.40 2.80 9.02
CA ALA A 97 0.76 2.48 8.20
C ALA A 97 1.01 0.97 8.15
N ASP A 98 0.89 0.31 9.31
CA ASP A 98 1.05 -1.14 9.47
C ASP A 98 0.35 -1.62 10.74
N THR A 99 0.35 -2.93 10.98
CA THR A 99 -0.26 -3.53 12.16
C THR A 99 0.66 -4.55 12.80
N LEU A 100 0.58 -4.69 14.11
CA LEU A 100 1.36 -5.64 14.92
C LEU A 100 0.44 -6.30 15.95
N VAL A 101 0.45 -7.62 16.00
CA VAL A 101 -0.32 -8.40 16.99
C VAL A 101 0.46 -8.46 18.30
N LYS A 102 -0.14 -8.02 19.41
CA LYS A 102 0.43 -8.17 20.75
C LYS A 102 0.57 -9.66 21.08
N PRO A 103 1.67 -10.10 21.66
CA PRO A 103 1.76 -11.47 22.16
C PRO A 103 0.81 -11.66 23.35
N GLY A 104 0.33 -12.88 23.53
CA GLY A 104 -0.51 -13.22 24.69
C GLY A 104 0.18 -12.92 26.02
N VAL A 105 -0.62 -12.85 27.10
CA VAL A 105 -0.16 -12.53 28.45
C VAL A 105 1.01 -13.43 28.86
N GLY A 106 2.16 -12.84 29.18
CA GLY A 106 3.40 -13.55 29.56
C GLY A 106 4.38 -13.82 28.42
N ALA A 107 4.02 -13.57 27.15
CA ALA A 107 4.88 -13.87 25.98
C ALA A 107 5.55 -12.61 25.38
N PHE A 108 5.58 -11.49 26.10
CA PHE A 108 6.37 -10.31 25.70
C PHE A 108 7.89 -10.64 25.80
N GLY A 109 8.39 -11.49 24.90
CA GLY A 109 9.78 -11.95 24.84
C GLY A 109 10.53 -11.34 23.65
N GLY A 110 11.82 -11.70 23.52
CA GLY A 110 12.75 -11.15 22.55
C GLY A 110 12.24 -11.12 21.11
N ARG A 111 11.50 -12.13 20.65
CA ARG A 111 10.96 -12.20 19.30
C ARG A 111 9.97 -11.07 18.99
N PHE A 112 9.13 -10.68 19.95
CA PHE A 112 8.20 -9.56 19.73
C PHE A 112 8.94 -8.22 19.65
N ALA A 113 9.97 -8.02 20.49
CA ALA A 113 10.81 -6.83 20.44
C ALA A 113 11.53 -6.71 19.09
N GLU A 114 12.07 -7.81 18.57
CA GLU A 114 12.71 -7.86 17.24
C GLU A 114 11.73 -7.48 16.11
N VAL A 115 10.51 -8.05 16.15
CA VAL A 115 9.48 -7.72 15.15
C VAL A 115 9.02 -6.28 15.28
N LEU A 116 8.85 -5.75 16.49
CA LEU A 116 8.51 -4.34 16.72
C LEU A 116 9.61 -3.43 16.16
N GLU A 117 10.88 -3.70 16.48
CA GLU A 117 12.02 -2.93 15.96
C GLU A 117 12.09 -2.98 14.43
N GLU A 118 11.89 -4.15 13.82
CA GLU A 118 11.84 -4.32 12.37
C GLU A 118 10.73 -3.45 11.75
N ARG A 119 9.51 -3.46 12.34
CA ARG A 119 8.38 -2.66 11.86
C ARG A 119 8.64 -1.16 11.98
N LEU A 120 9.12 -0.72 13.14
CA LEU A 120 9.47 0.69 13.36
C LEU A 120 10.56 1.16 12.38
N SER A 121 11.60 0.36 12.19
CA SER A 121 12.68 0.65 11.25
C SER A 121 12.16 0.78 9.82
N LYS A 122 11.31 -0.16 9.38
CA LYS A 122 10.67 -0.13 8.05
C LYS A 122 9.82 1.12 7.81
N LEU A 123 9.16 1.63 8.84
CA LEU A 123 8.35 2.84 8.74
C LEU A 123 9.19 4.12 8.71
N PHE A 124 10.41 4.08 9.24
CA PHE A 124 11.27 5.26 9.41
C PHE A 124 12.48 5.30 8.47
N GLU A 125 12.90 4.17 7.90
CA GLU A 125 14.04 4.18 6.99
C GLU A 125 13.76 5.08 5.78
N PRO A 126 14.60 6.11 5.56
CA PRO A 126 14.59 6.77 4.26
C PRO A 126 14.94 5.71 3.23
N THR A 127 14.18 5.64 2.16
CA THR A 127 14.43 4.77 1.00
C THR A 127 15.73 5.22 0.32
N GLY A 128 16.87 4.80 0.87
CA GLY A 128 18.20 5.16 0.42
C GLY A 128 19.20 4.06 0.71
N ASP A 129 19.76 3.54 -0.37
CA ASP A 129 21.05 2.86 -0.47
C ASP A 129 21.24 1.45 0.11
N GLY A 130 20.75 0.45 -0.64
CA GLY A 130 21.57 -0.74 -0.90
C GLY A 130 22.55 -0.43 -2.03
N GLY A 131 23.72 0.05 -1.69
CA GLY A 131 24.95 0.11 -2.44
C GLY A 131 24.89 0.37 -3.97
N CYS A 132 24.87 1.61 -4.39
CA CYS A 132 25.63 2.04 -5.55
C CYS A 132 26.03 3.52 -5.36
N SER A 133 27.27 3.71 -4.93
CA SER A 133 27.93 5.00 -4.87
C SER A 133 28.16 5.50 -6.30
N ALA A 134 27.26 6.32 -6.78
CA ALA A 134 27.52 7.23 -7.88
C ALA A 134 26.74 8.51 -7.57
N ARG A 135 27.46 9.54 -7.18
CA ARG A 135 27.00 10.93 -7.17
C ARG A 135 26.54 11.29 -8.59
N ALA A 136 25.33 10.95 -8.95
CA ALA A 136 24.66 11.51 -10.11
C ALA A 136 23.92 12.76 -9.61
N GLN A 137 24.40 13.92 -10.02
CA GLN A 137 23.64 15.17 -9.97
C GLN A 137 22.28 14.89 -10.66
N PRO A 138 21.17 15.43 -10.10
CA PRO A 138 19.89 15.31 -10.79
C PRO A 138 20.05 15.92 -12.19
N PRO A 139 19.64 15.24 -13.26
CA PRO A 139 19.59 15.86 -14.57
C PRO A 139 18.70 17.08 -14.48
N SER A 140 19.27 18.24 -14.88
CA SER A 140 18.52 19.48 -15.06
C SER A 140 17.28 19.17 -15.91
N PRO A 141 16.07 19.57 -15.51
CA PRO A 141 14.88 19.27 -16.28
C PRO A 141 15.00 20.00 -17.62
N ALA A 142 15.31 19.24 -18.67
CA ALA A 142 15.02 19.71 -20.01
C ALA A 142 13.52 20.01 -20.05
N ALA A 143 13.19 21.27 -20.32
CA ALA A 143 11.81 21.80 -20.32
C ALA A 143 10.93 21.05 -21.34
N VAL A 144 10.44 19.89 -20.93
CA VAL A 144 9.29 19.24 -21.58
C VAL A 144 8.08 20.04 -21.11
N ARG A 145 7.46 20.79 -22.01
CA ARG A 145 6.19 21.47 -21.75
C ARG A 145 5.23 20.45 -21.14
N PRO A 146 4.59 20.73 -20.00
CA PRO A 146 3.69 19.78 -19.36
C PRO A 146 2.53 19.54 -20.32
N ARG A 147 2.51 18.37 -20.98
CA ARG A 147 1.28 17.86 -21.60
C ARG A 147 0.27 17.68 -20.47
N SER A 148 -0.94 18.16 -20.66
CA SER A 148 -2.02 17.94 -19.68
C SER A 148 -2.04 16.44 -19.29
N PRO A 149 -2.06 16.08 -18.01
CA PRO A 149 -2.08 14.67 -17.58
C PRO A 149 -3.18 13.85 -18.26
N LEU A 150 -4.31 14.47 -18.60
CA LEU A 150 -5.40 13.85 -19.36
C LEU A 150 -5.05 13.49 -20.81
N ALA A 151 -4.09 14.18 -21.43
CA ALA A 151 -3.62 13.87 -22.79
C ALA A 151 -2.64 12.68 -22.80
N MET A 152 -2.26 12.16 -21.62
CA MET A 152 -1.33 11.05 -21.47
C MET A 152 -2.02 9.69 -21.45
N LEU A 153 -3.32 9.62 -21.17
CA LEU A 153 -4.08 8.37 -21.19
C LEU A 153 -4.85 8.26 -22.52
N GLU A 154 -4.33 7.46 -23.43
CA GLU A 154 -5.10 6.94 -24.55
C GLU A 154 -6.18 5.96 -24.06
N PRO A 155 -7.22 5.63 -24.85
CA PRO A 155 -8.22 4.65 -24.45
C PRO A 155 -7.55 3.32 -24.03
N PHE A 156 -7.76 2.92 -22.79
CA PHE A 156 -7.20 1.71 -22.22
C PHE A 156 -8.28 0.69 -21.85
N GLN A 157 -7.90 -0.56 -21.69
CA GLN A 157 -8.80 -1.68 -21.42
C GLN A 157 -8.62 -2.28 -20.02
N ILE A 158 -7.46 -2.03 -19.40
CA ILE A 158 -7.11 -2.63 -18.11
C ILE A 158 -6.25 -1.68 -17.28
N VAL A 159 -6.45 -1.72 -15.97
CA VAL A 159 -5.59 -1.07 -14.98
C VAL A 159 -4.92 -2.14 -14.13
N ALA A 160 -3.60 -2.09 -13.97
CA ALA A 160 -2.84 -2.98 -13.11
C ALA A 160 -2.21 -2.16 -11.98
N ILE A 161 -2.47 -2.53 -10.72
CA ILE A 161 -2.06 -1.78 -9.53
C ILE A 161 -1.18 -2.65 -8.65
N GLY A 162 0.01 -2.16 -8.32
CA GLY A 162 0.93 -2.77 -7.35
C GLY A 162 0.99 -1.95 -6.07
N ALA A 163 0.94 -2.61 -4.91
CA ALA A 163 0.93 -1.95 -3.61
C ALA A 163 1.48 -2.83 -2.49
N SER A 164 1.92 -2.21 -1.38
CA SER A 164 2.43 -2.90 -0.19
C SER A 164 2.09 -2.10 1.08
N THR A 165 3.03 -1.81 1.95
CA THR A 165 2.85 -1.02 3.19
C THR A 165 2.26 0.35 2.89
N GLY A 166 1.13 0.69 3.54
CA GLY A 166 0.35 1.90 3.25
C GLY A 166 -0.49 1.83 1.97
N GLY A 167 -0.34 0.76 1.17
CA GLY A 167 -1.01 0.59 -0.12
C GLY A 167 -2.52 0.45 -0.01
N ILE A 168 -3.04 -0.15 1.06
CA ILE A 168 -4.49 -0.32 1.26
C ILE A 168 -5.18 1.05 1.43
N HIS A 169 -4.55 1.96 2.18
CA HIS A 169 -5.05 3.33 2.31
C HIS A 169 -5.03 4.07 0.97
N ALA A 170 -3.91 3.98 0.24
CA ALA A 170 -3.77 4.58 -1.08
C ALA A 170 -4.79 4.02 -2.10
N LEU A 171 -5.01 2.69 -2.10
CA LEU A 171 -6.06 2.03 -2.89
C LEU A 171 -7.46 2.55 -2.54
N SER A 172 -7.75 2.76 -1.25
CA SER A 172 -9.03 3.30 -0.80
C SER A 172 -9.28 4.70 -1.36
N GLN A 173 -8.28 5.57 -1.33
CA GLN A 173 -8.35 6.92 -1.88
C GLN A 173 -8.53 6.88 -3.40
N LEU A 174 -7.74 6.07 -4.11
CA LEU A 174 -7.81 5.92 -5.56
C LEU A 174 -9.17 5.39 -6.03
N LEU A 175 -9.65 4.30 -5.41
CA LEU A 175 -10.89 3.63 -5.85
C LEU A 175 -12.14 4.48 -5.63
N ARG A 176 -12.18 5.35 -4.62
CA ARG A 176 -13.29 6.28 -4.38
C ARG A 176 -13.47 7.31 -5.49
N GLU A 177 -12.41 7.63 -6.21
CA GLU A 177 -12.44 8.57 -7.33
C GLU A 177 -12.81 7.92 -8.67
N ILE A 178 -12.83 6.59 -8.74
CA ILE A 178 -13.23 5.86 -9.96
C ILE A 178 -14.75 5.70 -9.99
N PRO A 179 -15.45 6.26 -10.99
CA PRO A 179 -16.90 6.23 -11.04
C PRO A 179 -17.43 4.79 -11.19
N ALA A 180 -18.62 4.53 -10.64
CA ALA A 180 -19.28 3.20 -10.73
C ALA A 180 -19.51 2.74 -12.19
N SER A 181 -19.62 3.68 -13.13
CA SER A 181 -19.76 3.41 -14.57
C SER A 181 -18.47 2.93 -15.25
N PHE A 182 -17.34 2.92 -14.56
CA PHE A 182 -16.06 2.50 -15.10
C PHE A 182 -16.07 1.00 -15.45
N GLN A 183 -15.87 0.69 -16.72
CA GLN A 183 -16.01 -0.67 -17.27
C GLN A 183 -14.69 -1.44 -17.42
N GLN A 184 -13.54 -0.78 -17.31
CA GLN A 184 -12.26 -1.47 -17.44
C GLN A 184 -12.01 -2.41 -16.26
N ALA A 185 -11.35 -3.52 -16.50
CA ALA A 185 -10.91 -4.42 -15.43
C ALA A 185 -9.77 -3.79 -14.62
N ILE A 186 -9.76 -4.04 -13.31
CA ILE A 186 -8.70 -3.59 -12.40
C ILE A 186 -8.04 -4.83 -11.81
N LEU A 187 -6.75 -5.02 -12.04
CA LEU A 187 -5.94 -6.04 -11.39
C LEU A 187 -5.15 -5.42 -10.24
N VAL A 188 -5.11 -6.09 -9.11
CA VAL A 188 -4.39 -5.61 -7.91
C VAL A 188 -3.46 -6.68 -7.38
N THR A 189 -2.19 -6.35 -7.22
CA THR A 189 -1.23 -7.12 -6.43
C THR A 189 -0.89 -6.29 -5.19
N GLN A 190 -1.38 -6.74 -4.04
CA GLN A 190 -1.07 -6.20 -2.72
C GLN A 190 -0.28 -7.25 -1.95
N HIS A 191 0.86 -6.85 -1.36
CA HIS A 191 1.63 -7.75 -0.50
C HIS A 191 0.89 -7.99 0.80
N LEU A 192 0.11 -9.05 0.85
CA LEU A 192 -0.65 -9.52 2.01
C LEU A 192 -0.58 -11.05 2.11
N PRO A 193 -0.63 -11.61 3.33
CA PRO A 193 -0.75 -13.05 3.53
C PRO A 193 -2.06 -13.62 2.96
N PRO A 194 -2.11 -14.91 2.57
CA PRO A 194 -3.30 -15.56 2.02
C PRO A 194 -4.55 -15.45 2.89
N SER A 195 -4.38 -15.50 4.22
CA SER A 195 -5.47 -15.40 5.19
C SER A 195 -6.23 -14.06 5.15
N PHE A 196 -5.64 -13.01 4.60
CA PHE A 196 -6.25 -11.69 4.48
C PHE A 196 -7.03 -11.49 3.17
N MET A 197 -6.77 -12.29 2.13
CA MET A 197 -7.23 -11.99 0.77
C MET A 197 -8.75 -11.96 0.63
N HIS A 198 -9.47 -12.85 1.32
CA HIS A 198 -10.94 -12.86 1.27
C HIS A 198 -11.55 -11.57 1.86
N TYR A 199 -11.06 -11.15 3.03
CA TYR A 199 -11.49 -9.91 3.67
C TYR A 199 -11.10 -8.68 2.83
N PHE A 200 -9.91 -8.70 2.23
CA PHE A 200 -9.42 -7.64 1.36
C PHE A 200 -10.29 -7.50 0.10
N ALA A 201 -10.65 -8.62 -0.54
CA ALA A 201 -11.57 -8.61 -1.68
C ALA A 201 -12.93 -8.00 -1.32
N THR A 202 -13.49 -8.37 -0.17
CA THR A 202 -14.76 -7.84 0.33
C THR A 202 -14.67 -6.33 0.56
N GLN A 203 -13.58 -5.86 1.18
CA GLN A 203 -13.37 -4.45 1.43
C GLN A 203 -13.20 -3.64 0.14
N LEU A 204 -12.42 -4.13 -0.82
CA LEU A 204 -12.25 -3.48 -2.12
C LEU A 204 -13.55 -3.44 -2.93
N ALA A 205 -14.40 -4.46 -2.82
CA ALA A 205 -15.71 -4.46 -3.47
C ALA A 205 -16.60 -3.32 -2.95
N VAL A 206 -16.58 -3.08 -1.64
CA VAL A 206 -17.32 -1.96 -1.02
C VAL A 206 -16.73 -0.61 -1.43
N LEU A 207 -15.41 -0.46 -1.33
CA LEU A 207 -14.72 0.81 -1.64
C LEU A 207 -14.84 1.19 -3.12
N GLY A 208 -14.71 0.22 -4.01
CA GLY A 208 -14.77 0.44 -5.45
C GLY A 208 -16.19 0.42 -6.03
N GLY A 209 -17.21 0.07 -5.25
CA GLY A 209 -18.60 -0.04 -5.70
C GLY A 209 -18.79 -1.07 -6.84
N ARG A 210 -17.96 -2.11 -6.89
CA ARG A 210 -17.95 -3.12 -7.95
C ARG A 210 -17.48 -4.49 -7.45
N PRO A 211 -17.85 -5.60 -8.13
CA PRO A 211 -17.41 -6.92 -7.74
C PRO A 211 -15.88 -7.02 -7.66
N CYS A 212 -15.38 -7.59 -6.57
CA CYS A 212 -13.97 -7.92 -6.37
C CYS A 212 -13.84 -9.40 -6.02
N GLU A 213 -12.89 -10.08 -6.63
CA GLU A 213 -12.64 -11.51 -6.41
C GLU A 213 -11.13 -11.81 -6.31
N VAL A 214 -10.79 -12.81 -5.51
CA VAL A 214 -9.43 -13.35 -5.46
C VAL A 214 -9.19 -14.17 -6.72
N ALA A 215 -8.05 -13.94 -7.36
CA ALA A 215 -7.68 -14.62 -8.60
C ALA A 215 -7.59 -16.14 -8.40
N THR A 216 -8.18 -16.88 -9.33
CA THR A 216 -7.99 -18.32 -9.49
C THR A 216 -7.40 -18.61 -10.87
N ASP A 217 -6.76 -19.77 -11.03
CA ASP A 217 -6.20 -20.11 -12.34
C ASP A 217 -7.31 -20.24 -13.39
N ARG A 218 -7.05 -19.70 -14.60
CA ARG A 218 -8.02 -19.62 -15.72
C ARG A 218 -9.22 -18.70 -15.47
N LEU A 219 -9.24 -17.89 -14.41
CA LEU A 219 -10.30 -16.90 -14.20
C LEU A 219 -10.32 -15.93 -15.37
N ARG A 220 -11.45 -15.81 -16.05
CA ARG A 220 -11.63 -14.90 -17.18
C ARG A 220 -11.65 -13.44 -16.69
N ILE A 221 -10.86 -12.58 -17.30
CA ILE A 221 -10.89 -11.15 -17.04
C ILE A 221 -12.12 -10.54 -17.69
N ARG A 222 -13.01 -9.98 -16.86
CA ARG A 222 -14.27 -9.37 -17.28
C ARG A 222 -14.30 -7.88 -16.98
N PRO A 223 -14.95 -7.06 -17.83
CA PRO A 223 -15.13 -5.63 -17.56
C PRO A 223 -15.80 -5.34 -16.21
N GLY A 224 -15.50 -4.19 -15.62
CA GLY A 224 -16.14 -3.69 -14.41
C GLY A 224 -15.82 -4.45 -13.13
N ARG A 225 -14.79 -5.31 -13.12
CA ARG A 225 -14.39 -6.11 -11.96
C ARG A 225 -13.01 -5.74 -11.44
N ILE A 226 -12.82 -5.94 -10.14
CA ILE A 226 -11.52 -5.96 -9.51
C ILE A 226 -11.11 -7.43 -9.31
N ILE A 227 -9.88 -7.77 -9.68
CA ILE A 227 -9.30 -9.10 -9.46
C ILE A 227 -8.01 -8.89 -8.68
N ILE A 228 -7.89 -9.52 -7.51
CA ILE A 228 -6.71 -9.40 -6.65
C ILE A 228 -5.86 -10.67 -6.73
N ALA A 229 -4.53 -10.52 -6.70
CA ALA A 229 -3.61 -11.64 -6.61
C ALA A 229 -3.82 -12.41 -5.30
N PRO A 230 -3.78 -13.76 -5.30
CA PRO A 230 -3.78 -14.53 -4.07
C PRO A 230 -2.46 -14.35 -3.32
N GLY A 231 -2.47 -14.57 -2.00
CA GLY A 231 -1.28 -14.37 -1.17
C GLY A 231 -0.14 -15.37 -1.42
N GLU A 232 -0.45 -16.52 -2.03
CA GLU A 232 0.47 -17.64 -2.25
C GLU A 232 0.92 -17.83 -3.70
N ALA A 233 0.48 -16.97 -4.63
CA ALA A 233 0.86 -17.06 -6.04
C ALA A 233 0.87 -15.70 -6.73
N HIS A 234 1.68 -15.56 -7.77
CA HIS A 234 1.68 -14.39 -8.65
C HIS A 234 0.48 -14.42 -9.59
N LEU A 235 -0.11 -13.25 -9.81
CA LEU A 235 -1.12 -13.04 -10.84
C LEU A 235 -0.41 -12.73 -12.16
N ARG A 236 -0.63 -13.54 -13.17
CA ARG A 236 -0.23 -13.27 -14.56
C ARG A 236 -1.44 -13.27 -15.48
N VAL A 237 -1.33 -12.59 -16.60
CA VAL A 237 -2.38 -12.51 -17.62
C VAL A 237 -1.95 -13.30 -18.85
N VAL A 238 -2.87 -14.07 -19.43
CA VAL A 238 -2.63 -14.81 -20.67
C VAL A 238 -3.73 -14.54 -21.69
N ARG A 239 -3.38 -14.55 -22.98
CA ARG A 239 -4.36 -14.51 -24.06
C ARG A 239 -5.09 -15.84 -24.16
N THR A 240 -6.38 -15.77 -24.45
CA THR A 240 -7.21 -16.93 -24.78
C THR A 240 -7.98 -16.66 -26.07
N SER A 241 -8.63 -17.67 -26.63
CA SER A 241 -9.51 -17.53 -27.81
C SER A 241 -10.69 -16.58 -27.54
N GLU A 242 -11.07 -16.38 -26.28
CA GLU A 242 -12.22 -15.58 -25.88
C GLU A 242 -11.82 -14.25 -25.18
N GLY A 243 -10.57 -13.84 -25.27
CA GLY A 243 -10.06 -12.61 -24.66
C GLY A 243 -8.83 -12.85 -23.79
N ALA A 244 -8.90 -12.54 -22.50
CA ALA A 244 -7.80 -12.70 -21.55
C ALA A 244 -8.26 -13.41 -20.27
N ALA A 245 -7.37 -14.19 -19.66
CA ALA A 245 -7.61 -14.90 -18.41
C ALA A 245 -6.39 -14.78 -17.47
N ILE A 246 -6.62 -15.07 -16.20
CA ILE A 246 -5.56 -15.15 -15.19
C ILE A 246 -4.85 -16.50 -15.32
N ARG A 247 -3.52 -16.46 -15.18
CA ARG A 247 -2.65 -17.59 -14.91
C ARG A 247 -1.96 -17.37 -13.57
N LEU A 248 -2.12 -18.28 -12.65
CA LEU A 248 -1.37 -18.26 -11.40
C LEU A 248 0.01 -18.90 -11.60
N SER A 249 1.04 -18.30 -10.99
CA SER A 249 2.42 -18.80 -11.02
C SER A 249 3.04 -18.72 -9.62
N THR A 250 3.79 -19.75 -9.26
CA THR A 250 4.59 -19.79 -8.02
C THR A 250 6.10 -19.74 -8.33
N GLU A 251 6.47 -19.39 -9.56
CA GLU A 251 7.86 -19.19 -9.95
C GLU A 251 8.50 -18.09 -9.11
N TRP A 252 9.79 -18.21 -8.87
CA TRP A 252 10.52 -17.21 -8.09
C TRP A 252 10.55 -15.85 -8.83
N ALA A 253 10.17 -14.77 -8.15
CA ALA A 253 10.29 -13.41 -8.64
C ALA A 253 11.57 -12.75 -8.11
N LYS A 254 12.24 -11.94 -8.93
CA LYS A 254 13.49 -11.23 -8.55
C LYS A 254 13.32 -10.34 -7.32
N SER A 255 12.12 -9.82 -7.10
CA SER A 255 11.77 -9.01 -5.93
C SER A 255 11.81 -9.80 -4.61
N GLY A 256 11.74 -11.14 -4.66
CA GLY A 256 11.56 -12.00 -3.50
C GLY A 256 10.17 -11.93 -2.88
N CYS A 257 9.24 -11.18 -3.45
CA CYS A 257 7.87 -11.03 -2.96
C CYS A 257 6.94 -12.13 -3.51
N MET A 258 6.00 -12.58 -2.68
CA MET A 258 4.91 -13.46 -3.08
C MET A 258 3.61 -12.96 -2.45
N PRO A 259 2.64 -12.50 -3.25
CA PRO A 259 2.69 -12.25 -4.70
C PRO A 259 3.66 -11.12 -5.05
N SER A 260 4.16 -11.07 -6.29
CA SER A 260 4.97 -9.98 -6.82
C SER A 260 4.20 -9.18 -7.89
N VAL A 261 4.46 -7.88 -7.97
CA VAL A 261 3.88 -6.95 -8.94
C VAL A 261 4.52 -7.13 -10.31
N ASP A 262 5.82 -7.39 -10.38
CA ASP A 262 6.55 -7.51 -11.65
C ASP A 262 5.94 -8.54 -12.60
N PRO A 263 5.62 -9.79 -12.19
CA PRO A 263 4.99 -10.77 -13.09
C PRO A 263 3.61 -10.34 -13.62
N MET A 264 2.84 -9.60 -12.82
CA MET A 264 1.56 -9.04 -13.26
C MET A 264 1.79 -7.98 -14.35
N PHE A 265 2.66 -7.00 -14.12
CA PHE A 265 2.95 -5.94 -15.07
C PHE A 265 3.55 -6.46 -16.37
N GLU A 266 4.52 -7.39 -16.30
CA GLU A 266 5.11 -8.04 -17.46
C GLU A 266 4.05 -8.68 -18.35
N SER A 267 3.19 -9.51 -17.76
CA SER A 267 2.15 -10.22 -18.52
C SER A 267 1.05 -9.28 -19.04
N VAL A 268 0.74 -8.21 -18.31
CA VAL A 268 -0.18 -7.16 -18.78
C VAL A 268 0.43 -6.42 -19.98
N ALA A 269 1.72 -6.09 -19.95
CA ALA A 269 2.42 -5.48 -21.07
C ALA A 269 2.37 -6.38 -22.33
N GLU A 270 2.60 -7.68 -22.18
CA GLU A 270 2.55 -8.67 -23.28
C GLU A 270 1.15 -8.78 -23.91
N VAL A 271 0.08 -8.74 -23.08
CA VAL A 271 -1.29 -9.00 -23.55
C VAL A 271 -1.96 -7.73 -24.05
N TYR A 272 -1.79 -6.60 -23.35
CA TYR A 272 -2.54 -5.37 -23.62
C TYR A 272 -1.71 -4.27 -24.29
N ALA A 273 -0.37 -4.33 -24.18
CA ALA A 273 0.54 -3.32 -24.71
C ALA A 273 0.12 -1.89 -24.25
N SER A 274 0.03 -0.94 -25.17
CA SER A 274 -0.36 0.46 -24.88
C SER A 274 -1.79 0.63 -24.33
N ARG A 275 -2.62 -0.42 -24.39
CA ARG A 275 -4.00 -0.40 -23.87
C ARG A 275 -4.09 -0.74 -22.38
N ALA A 276 -2.99 -0.70 -21.65
CA ALA A 276 -2.92 -0.88 -20.21
C ALA A 276 -2.53 0.43 -19.52
N VAL A 277 -2.86 0.53 -18.24
CA VAL A 277 -2.32 1.54 -17.33
C VAL A 277 -1.71 0.82 -16.12
N GLY A 278 -0.43 1.07 -15.85
CA GLY A 278 0.23 0.62 -14.63
C GLY A 278 0.10 1.65 -13.52
N VAL A 279 -0.09 1.20 -12.28
CA VAL A 279 -0.10 2.07 -11.09
C VAL A 279 0.77 1.44 -10.01
N VAL A 280 1.68 2.20 -9.43
CA VAL A 280 2.50 1.76 -8.30
C VAL A 280 2.23 2.69 -7.12
N LEU A 281 1.64 2.13 -6.06
CA LEU A 281 1.29 2.82 -4.84
C LEU A 281 2.32 2.59 -3.74
N SER A 282 2.09 3.22 -2.59
CA SER A 282 2.92 3.09 -1.39
C SER A 282 3.29 1.64 -1.11
N GLY A 283 4.56 1.42 -0.82
CA GLY A 283 5.10 0.11 -0.55
C GLY A 283 6.61 0.14 -0.34
N MET A 284 7.09 -0.83 0.42
CA MET A 284 8.50 -1.01 0.69
C MET A 284 9.18 -1.78 -0.45
N GLY A 285 10.46 -1.50 -0.68
CA GLY A 285 11.27 -2.20 -1.67
C GLY A 285 11.13 -1.63 -3.08
N ARG A 286 11.29 -2.49 -4.08
CA ARG A 286 11.39 -2.11 -5.50
C ARG A 286 10.49 -2.94 -6.42
N ASP A 287 9.64 -3.80 -5.85
CA ASP A 287 8.75 -4.65 -6.64
C ASP A 287 7.83 -3.81 -7.53
N GLY A 288 7.59 -4.25 -8.74
CA GLY A 288 6.87 -3.51 -9.77
C GLY A 288 7.75 -2.54 -10.59
N CYS A 289 9.03 -2.31 -10.20
CA CYS A 289 9.90 -1.42 -10.96
C CYS A 289 10.32 -2.03 -12.31
N GLU A 290 10.66 -3.33 -12.35
CA GLU A 290 11.04 -4.00 -13.60
C GLU A 290 9.84 -4.15 -14.53
N GLY A 291 8.69 -4.59 -13.98
CA GLY A 291 7.44 -4.68 -14.73
C GLY A 291 6.93 -3.33 -15.25
N ALA A 292 7.12 -2.24 -14.49
CA ALA A 292 6.85 -0.88 -14.97
C ALA A 292 7.67 -0.53 -16.21
N GLY A 293 8.95 -0.93 -16.25
CA GLY A 293 9.78 -0.80 -17.44
C GLY A 293 9.18 -1.51 -18.66
N ARG A 294 8.68 -2.74 -18.47
CA ARG A 294 8.02 -3.51 -19.54
C ARG A 294 6.73 -2.84 -20.04
N LEU A 295 5.93 -2.25 -19.12
CA LEU A 295 4.75 -1.47 -19.50
C LEU A 295 5.14 -0.26 -20.36
N ILE A 296 6.13 0.52 -19.93
CA ILE A 296 6.62 1.69 -20.68
C ILE A 296 7.16 1.28 -22.07
N GLU A 297 7.96 0.22 -22.15
CA GLU A 297 8.49 -0.33 -23.42
C GLU A 297 7.35 -0.76 -24.36
N ALA A 298 6.24 -1.26 -23.80
CA ALA A 298 5.04 -1.63 -24.56
C ALA A 298 4.12 -0.43 -24.91
N GLY A 299 4.50 0.80 -24.52
CA GLY A 299 3.74 2.03 -24.75
C GLY A 299 2.62 2.30 -23.74
N ALA A 300 2.54 1.53 -22.65
CA ALA A 300 1.55 1.74 -21.59
C ALA A 300 2.06 2.79 -20.59
N PRO A 301 1.24 3.77 -20.18
CA PRO A 301 1.61 4.72 -19.14
C PRO A 301 1.68 4.04 -17.77
N VAL A 302 2.61 4.50 -16.94
CA VAL A 302 2.77 4.07 -15.55
C VAL A 302 2.65 5.30 -14.64
N LEU A 303 1.73 5.22 -13.67
CA LEU A 303 1.50 6.25 -12.66
C LEU A 303 2.09 5.79 -11.33
N ALA A 304 2.87 6.63 -10.69
CA ALA A 304 3.44 6.35 -9.38
C ALA A 304 2.84 7.28 -8.33
N GLN A 305 2.60 6.76 -7.13
CA GLN A 305 2.20 7.60 -6.01
C GLN A 305 3.33 8.57 -5.65
N ASP A 306 3.00 9.79 -5.28
CA ASP A 306 3.97 10.80 -4.83
C ASP A 306 4.53 10.50 -3.43
N GLN A 307 5.63 11.13 -3.10
CA GLN A 307 6.30 10.93 -1.82
C GLN A 307 5.50 11.49 -0.64
N ALA A 308 4.81 12.62 -0.84
CA ALA A 308 4.12 13.34 0.23
C ALA A 308 2.94 12.54 0.80
N THR A 309 2.23 11.77 -0.04
CA THR A 309 1.09 10.95 0.37
C THR A 309 1.45 9.49 0.65
N SER A 310 2.68 9.06 0.33
CA SER A 310 3.13 7.69 0.57
C SER A 310 3.46 7.45 2.05
N VAL A 311 2.97 6.36 2.62
CA VAL A 311 3.42 5.86 3.92
C VAL A 311 4.89 5.44 3.83
N VAL A 312 5.20 4.67 2.77
CA VAL A 312 6.57 4.27 2.39
C VAL A 312 6.74 4.51 0.89
N TRP A 313 7.67 5.38 0.52
CA TRP A 313 7.94 5.73 -0.89
C TRP A 313 9.01 4.84 -1.54
N GLY A 314 9.02 3.54 -1.21
CA GLY A 314 9.97 2.56 -1.74
C GLY A 314 9.63 2.14 -3.16
N MET A 315 8.52 1.42 -3.33
CA MET A 315 8.05 0.93 -4.63
C MET A 315 7.79 2.09 -5.62
N PRO A 316 6.96 3.11 -5.31
CA PRO A 316 6.73 4.21 -6.25
C PRO A 316 7.99 5.05 -6.48
N GLY A 317 8.82 5.24 -5.46
CA GLY A 317 10.11 5.93 -5.59
C GLY A 317 11.09 5.19 -6.49
N ALA A 318 11.15 3.86 -6.43
CA ALA A 318 11.99 3.07 -7.31
C ALA A 318 11.57 3.23 -8.79
N VAL A 319 10.28 3.25 -9.08
CA VAL A 319 9.74 3.49 -10.43
C VAL A 319 10.03 4.91 -10.91
N ALA A 320 9.81 5.92 -10.06
CA ALA A 320 10.05 7.31 -10.37
C ALA A 320 11.54 7.59 -10.62
N ASN A 321 12.41 7.13 -9.73
CA ASN A 321 13.86 7.33 -9.83
C ASN A 321 14.49 6.58 -11.01
N ALA A 322 13.89 5.47 -11.45
CA ALA A 322 14.31 4.76 -12.65
C ALA A 322 13.82 5.43 -13.96
N GLY A 323 13.07 6.53 -13.89
CA GLY A 323 12.49 7.20 -15.06
C GLY A 323 11.38 6.38 -15.73
N ARG A 324 10.75 5.46 -15.00
CA ARG A 324 9.71 4.55 -15.48
C ARG A 324 8.28 5.01 -15.10
N ALA A 325 8.14 6.20 -14.52
CA ALA A 325 6.86 6.83 -14.23
C ALA A 325 6.50 7.85 -15.31
N THR A 326 5.31 7.73 -15.88
CA THR A 326 4.74 8.73 -16.79
C THR A 326 4.29 9.98 -16.01
N ALA A 327 3.76 9.77 -14.80
CA ALA A 327 3.42 10.82 -13.86
C ALA A 327 3.57 10.34 -12.41
N VAL A 328 3.85 11.28 -11.49
CA VAL A 328 3.93 11.06 -10.04
C VAL A 328 2.87 11.95 -9.41
N LEU A 329 1.84 11.35 -8.78
CA LEU A 329 0.61 12.01 -8.35
C LEU A 329 0.10 11.42 -7.01
N PRO A 330 -0.70 12.16 -6.22
CA PRO A 330 -1.43 11.59 -5.11
C PRO A 330 -2.48 10.56 -5.56
N PRO A 331 -2.88 9.59 -4.71
CA PRO A 331 -3.76 8.48 -5.10
C PRO A 331 -5.13 8.91 -5.62
N ASP A 332 -5.71 9.95 -5.04
CA ASP A 332 -6.99 10.52 -5.47
C ASP A 332 -6.89 11.15 -6.87
N GLU A 333 -5.80 11.84 -7.19
CA GLU A 333 -5.56 12.36 -8.53
C GLU A 333 -5.33 11.24 -9.55
N ILE A 334 -4.63 10.17 -9.17
CA ILE A 334 -4.48 8.96 -9.99
C ILE A 334 -5.88 8.38 -10.29
N GLY A 335 -6.73 8.24 -9.27
CA GLY A 335 -8.10 7.74 -9.43
C GLY A 335 -8.94 8.60 -10.37
N ARG A 336 -8.90 9.93 -10.19
CA ARG A 336 -9.60 10.88 -11.09
C ARG A 336 -9.09 10.81 -12.53
N LEU A 337 -7.79 10.68 -12.71
CA LEU A 337 -7.18 10.57 -14.03
C LEU A 337 -7.63 9.29 -14.75
N ILE A 338 -7.60 8.15 -14.07
CA ILE A 338 -8.07 6.86 -14.59
C ILE A 338 -9.57 6.92 -14.91
N GLY A 339 -10.39 7.45 -14.00
CA GLY A 339 -11.83 7.57 -14.19
C GLY A 339 -12.21 8.39 -15.41
N ARG A 340 -11.47 9.49 -15.72
CA ARG A 340 -11.69 10.35 -16.89
C ARG A 340 -11.15 9.74 -18.18
N GLY A 341 -10.05 8.97 -18.13
CA GLY A 341 -9.45 8.34 -19.31
C GLY A 341 -10.34 7.24 -19.92
N ALA A 342 -11.19 6.64 -19.10
CA ALA A 342 -12.13 5.60 -19.54
C ALA A 342 -13.40 6.15 -20.20
N ALA A 343 -13.72 7.42 -20.01
CA ALA A 343 -14.94 8.05 -20.53
C ALA A 343 -14.79 8.51 -22.00
N ARG A 344 -13.64 8.26 -22.62
CA ARG A 344 -13.35 8.52 -24.04
C ARG A 344 -13.36 7.23 -24.83
#